data_ed61c41d6355ba9c92fb1db97af7fec2
#
_entry.id   ed61c41d6355ba9c92fb1db97af7fec2
#
_cell.length_a   1.000
_cell.length_b   1.000
_cell.length_c   1.000
_cell.angle_alpha   90.00
_cell.angle_beta   90.00
_cell.angle_gamma   90.00
#
_symmetry.space_group_name_H-M   'P 1'
#
loop_
_entity.id
_entity.type
_entity.pdbx_description
1 polymer ?
#
loop_
_entity_poly.entity_id
_entity_poly.type
_entity_poly.pdbx_seq_one_letter_code
_entity_poly.pdbx_strand_id
1 'polypeptide(L)'
;MFDLLFFLCYTEKKTERVFFLEKQLRVALIGFGGMGQTYAKMIFAGMVPGMMLAGVCCRNQAGQALLKAEFPNVTVFPDADAMAAAEGSFDAVMIVTPHTSHIPLGLKFAALGKHLLLDKPAGVSAEDVQGLLDKCREMGVAFGMIFNNRQLPAFRAAKAMLDSGALGELHRAVWVCNSWYRSPAYHRSASWRSSWTGECGGLMLNQNPHYLDMWQWFFGLPDKVYADMQFGRYNDFLVDDAVDIQFSYDSGFHGTFVSATGEAPGVNRLEIWGTKGRLIVEDGARVFFDENELSTVEFGKVNTEKFASIPHALRELQLGEMENPYARVFENFARHILKGEPLFADGTDGLKTAQLTNAIYLSGWEERKVSVPVESKQYEEGLRARQEMENRR
;
A
#
# COMPACT_ATOMS: atom_id res chain seq x y z
N MET A 1 5.62 3.05 17.59
CA MET A 1 6.87 2.64 18.27
C MET A 1 7.77 1.83 17.32
N PHE A 2 7.25 1.23 16.25
CA PHE A 2 8.06 0.57 15.21
C PHE A 2 8.83 1.54 14.32
N ASP A 3 8.34 2.76 14.11
CA ASP A 3 9.00 3.75 13.23
C ASP A 3 10.27 4.41 13.82
N LEU A 4 10.46 4.36 15.14
CA LEU A 4 11.61 5.00 15.79
C LEU A 4 12.78 4.04 16.07
N LEU A 5 12.53 2.74 16.15
CA LEU A 5 13.57 1.73 16.46
C LEU A 5 14.41 1.34 15.23
N PHE A 6 13.92 1.60 14.01
CA PHE A 6 14.66 1.31 12.77
C PHE A 6 15.82 2.28 12.49
N PHE A 7 15.85 3.44 13.14
CA PHE A 7 16.89 4.46 12.90
C PHE A 7 18.19 4.24 13.67
N LEU A 8 18.20 3.42 14.73
CA LEU A 8 19.33 3.32 15.66
C LEU A 8 20.32 2.16 15.41
N CYS A 9 20.03 1.24 14.48
CA CYS A 9 20.91 0.07 14.23
C CYS A 9 21.75 0.15 12.94
N TYR A 10 21.83 1.29 12.24
CA TYR A 10 22.51 1.33 10.93
C TYR A 10 23.72 2.29 10.86
N THR A 11 24.46 2.40 11.95
CA THR A 11 25.71 3.20 11.94
C THR A 11 26.94 2.35 12.14
N GLU A 12 27.24 1.36 11.29
CA GLU A 12 28.64 0.87 11.14
C GLU A 12 28.73 -0.23 10.06
N LYS A 13 28.96 0.17 8.83
CA LYS A 13 29.82 -0.53 7.84
C LYS A 13 30.00 0.36 6.63
N LYS A 14 30.98 1.26 6.68
CA LYS A 14 31.55 1.88 5.48
C LYS A 14 32.30 0.81 4.70
N THR A 15 31.68 0.21 3.72
CA THR A 15 32.39 -0.42 2.61
C THR A 15 32.56 0.67 1.56
N GLU A 16 33.81 1.06 1.25
CA GLU A 16 34.14 1.92 0.11
C GLU A 16 33.69 1.25 -1.19
N ARG A 17 32.48 1.59 -1.65
CA ARG A 17 32.09 1.31 -3.02
C ARG A 17 32.67 2.42 -3.90
N VAL A 18 33.55 2.06 -4.78
CA VAL A 18 34.01 2.90 -5.89
C VAL A 18 32.79 3.28 -6.71
N PHE A 19 32.29 4.51 -6.52
CA PHE A 19 31.22 5.07 -7.30
C PHE A 19 31.74 5.37 -8.72
N PHE A 20 31.48 4.49 -9.67
CA PHE A 20 31.36 4.95 -11.05
C PHE A 20 30.20 5.96 -11.06
N LEU A 21 30.37 7.06 -11.79
CA LEU A 21 29.32 8.06 -12.06
C LEU A 21 28.20 7.42 -12.90
N GLU A 22 27.46 6.46 -12.34
CA GLU A 22 26.24 5.95 -12.98
C GLU A 22 25.21 7.08 -12.98
N LYS A 23 24.50 7.20 -14.10
CA LYS A 23 23.39 8.16 -14.25
C LYS A 23 22.41 7.97 -13.09
N GLN A 24 22.12 9.02 -12.33
CA GLN A 24 21.14 9.00 -11.24
C GLN A 24 19.82 9.61 -11.72
N LEU A 25 18.70 9.01 -11.28
CA LEU A 25 17.39 9.57 -11.44
C LEU A 25 17.23 10.77 -10.52
N ARG A 26 17.01 11.96 -11.09
CA ARG A 26 16.74 13.19 -10.33
C ARG A 26 15.27 13.21 -9.94
N VAL A 27 14.99 13.10 -8.63
CA VAL A 27 13.62 13.05 -8.11
C VAL A 27 13.31 14.35 -7.35
N ALA A 28 12.17 14.94 -7.64
CA ALA A 28 11.59 16.02 -6.84
C ALA A 28 10.43 15.46 -5.99
N LEU A 29 10.36 15.86 -4.70
CA LEU A 29 9.38 15.39 -3.75
C LEU A 29 8.32 16.47 -3.48
N ILE A 30 7.04 16.11 -3.55
CA ILE A 30 5.92 16.98 -3.18
C ILE A 30 5.27 16.46 -1.90
N GLY A 31 5.25 17.32 -0.87
CA GLY A 31 4.71 16.98 0.45
C GLY A 31 5.82 16.70 1.45
N PHE A 32 6.08 17.65 2.35
CA PHE A 32 7.13 17.56 3.37
C PHE A 32 6.52 17.36 4.78
N GLY A 33 5.53 16.46 4.88
CA GLY A 33 4.98 15.93 6.13
C GLY A 33 5.89 14.84 6.72
N GLY A 34 5.39 14.07 7.71
CA GLY A 34 6.19 13.03 8.38
C GLY A 34 6.85 12.04 7.42
N MET A 35 6.07 11.44 6.49
CA MET A 35 6.61 10.48 5.52
C MET A 35 7.52 11.17 4.49
N GLY A 36 7.14 12.35 4.00
CA GLY A 36 7.96 13.10 3.05
C GLY A 36 9.34 13.47 3.62
N GLN A 37 9.43 13.82 4.91
CA GLN A 37 10.70 14.05 5.60
C GLN A 37 11.54 12.76 5.68
N THR A 38 10.90 11.65 6.01
CA THR A 38 11.57 10.33 6.06
C THR A 38 12.15 9.97 4.69
N TYR A 39 11.38 10.11 3.62
CA TYR A 39 11.80 9.78 2.27
C TYR A 39 12.92 10.71 1.76
N ALA A 40 12.78 12.03 2.02
CA ALA A 40 13.80 13.00 1.67
C ALA A 40 15.14 12.68 2.35
N LYS A 41 15.12 12.36 3.65
CA LYS A 41 16.32 11.97 4.41
C LYS A 41 16.97 10.71 3.86
N MET A 42 16.19 9.69 3.52
CA MET A 42 16.70 8.43 2.93
C MET A 42 17.41 8.67 1.60
N ILE A 43 16.77 9.43 0.70
CA ILE A 43 17.33 9.71 -0.63
C ILE A 43 18.58 10.59 -0.49
N PHE A 44 18.50 11.66 0.32
CA PHE A 44 19.61 12.61 0.52
C PHE A 44 20.82 11.95 1.19
N ALA A 45 20.61 11.02 2.11
CA ALA A 45 21.69 10.25 2.76
C ALA A 45 22.31 9.17 1.85
N GLY A 46 21.88 9.04 0.58
CA GLY A 46 22.39 8.02 -0.34
C GLY A 46 21.97 6.60 -0.03
N MET A 47 20.91 6.41 0.78
CA MET A 47 20.37 5.08 1.11
C MET A 47 19.62 4.44 -0.07
N VAL A 48 19.41 5.17 -1.16
CA VAL A 48 18.70 4.72 -2.35
C VAL A 48 19.64 4.79 -3.56
N PRO A 49 20.30 3.70 -3.93
CA PRO A 49 21.18 3.66 -5.10
C PRO A 49 20.47 4.08 -6.38
N GLY A 50 21.12 4.89 -7.21
CA GLY A 50 20.59 5.35 -8.49
C GLY A 50 19.54 6.47 -8.40
N MET A 51 19.24 7.02 -7.21
CA MET A 51 18.31 8.12 -7.02
C MET A 51 18.98 9.31 -6.33
N MET A 52 18.65 10.52 -6.75
CA MET A 52 19.13 11.78 -6.19
C MET A 52 17.94 12.71 -5.90
N LEU A 53 17.91 13.31 -4.71
CA LEU A 53 16.91 14.32 -4.34
C LEU A 53 17.28 15.66 -4.98
N ALA A 54 16.57 16.05 -6.04
CA ALA A 54 16.81 17.28 -6.80
C ALA A 54 16.05 18.48 -6.22
N GLY A 55 14.86 18.25 -5.65
CA GLY A 55 14.04 19.31 -5.10
C GLY A 55 12.96 18.81 -4.15
N VAL A 56 12.43 19.71 -3.32
CA VAL A 56 11.29 19.44 -2.44
C VAL A 56 10.31 20.59 -2.50
N CYS A 57 9.03 20.27 -2.72
CA CYS A 57 7.94 21.23 -2.66
C CYS A 57 7.32 21.21 -1.24
N CYS A 58 7.39 22.36 -0.56
CA CYS A 58 6.84 22.56 0.78
C CYS A 58 6.16 23.92 0.89
N ARG A 59 4.85 23.94 1.18
CA ARG A 59 4.06 25.17 1.23
C ARG A 59 4.28 26.01 2.50
N ASN A 60 4.58 25.36 3.64
CA ASN A 60 4.74 26.10 4.89
C ASN A 60 6.16 26.62 5.09
N GLN A 61 6.29 27.82 5.63
CA GLN A 61 7.58 28.50 5.82
C GLN A 61 8.53 27.77 6.77
N ALA A 62 8.00 27.15 7.84
CA ALA A 62 8.82 26.39 8.78
C ALA A 62 9.47 25.17 8.12
N GLY A 63 8.70 24.43 7.28
CA GLY A 63 9.23 23.33 6.50
C GLY A 63 10.26 23.77 5.47
N GLN A 64 10.08 24.93 4.82
CA GLN A 64 11.05 25.49 3.89
C GLN A 64 12.37 25.88 4.61
N ALA A 65 12.28 26.45 5.81
CA ALA A 65 13.45 26.77 6.63
C ALA A 65 14.22 25.51 7.05
N LEU A 66 13.48 24.46 7.47
CA LEU A 66 14.08 23.17 7.81
C LEU A 66 14.76 22.52 6.59
N LEU A 67 14.12 22.56 5.42
CA LEU A 67 14.70 22.05 4.17
C LEU A 67 16.02 22.73 3.83
N LYS A 68 16.07 24.05 3.89
CA LYS A 68 17.29 24.82 3.62
C LYS A 68 18.43 24.51 4.59
N ALA A 69 18.09 24.20 5.86
CA ALA A 69 19.06 23.87 6.89
C ALA A 69 19.60 22.43 6.76
N GLU A 70 18.71 21.44 6.53
CA GLU A 70 19.07 20.02 6.55
C GLU A 70 19.51 19.48 5.16
N PHE A 71 19.09 20.14 4.06
CA PHE A 71 19.33 19.66 2.70
C PHE A 71 19.99 20.74 1.83
N PRO A 72 21.26 21.11 2.11
CA PRO A 72 21.99 22.05 1.28
C PRO A 72 22.10 21.48 -0.15
N ASN A 73 21.91 22.29 -1.16
CA ASN A 73 21.91 21.92 -2.59
C ASN A 73 20.61 21.25 -3.11
N VAL A 74 19.59 21.06 -2.28
CA VAL A 74 18.26 20.64 -2.74
C VAL A 74 17.40 21.89 -3.00
N THR A 75 16.79 21.96 -4.19
CA THR A 75 15.93 23.10 -4.55
C THR A 75 14.64 23.06 -3.74
N VAL A 76 14.30 24.17 -3.09
CA VAL A 76 13.04 24.29 -2.32
C VAL A 76 12.02 25.06 -3.14
N PHE A 77 10.89 24.40 -3.46
CA PHE A 77 9.78 25.00 -4.18
C PHE A 77 8.66 25.39 -3.22
N PRO A 78 8.09 26.61 -3.32
CA PRO A 78 7.01 27.05 -2.43
C PRO A 78 5.67 26.33 -2.72
N ASP A 79 5.45 25.91 -3.97
CA ASP A 79 4.26 25.23 -4.42
C ASP A 79 4.53 24.35 -5.66
N ALA A 80 3.52 23.61 -6.09
CA ALA A 80 3.63 22.72 -7.25
C ALA A 80 3.70 23.48 -8.60
N ASP A 81 3.25 24.73 -8.68
CA ASP A 81 3.32 25.55 -9.89
C ASP A 81 4.76 26.05 -10.11
N ALA A 82 5.39 26.54 -9.06
CA ALA A 82 6.81 26.91 -9.09
C ALA A 82 7.70 25.70 -9.43
N MET A 83 7.36 24.51 -8.92
CA MET A 83 8.08 23.28 -9.24
C MET A 83 7.86 22.87 -10.70
N ALA A 84 6.64 22.97 -11.22
CA ALA A 84 6.31 22.68 -12.62
C ALA A 84 7.05 23.61 -13.58
N ALA A 85 7.21 24.88 -13.23
CA ALA A 85 7.96 25.85 -14.03
C ALA A 85 9.48 25.54 -14.12
N ALA A 86 10.02 24.72 -13.21
CA ALA A 86 11.42 24.30 -13.18
C ALA A 86 11.62 22.88 -13.77
N GLU A 87 10.83 22.51 -14.77
CA GLU A 87 10.71 21.14 -15.32
C GLU A 87 12.04 20.50 -15.76
N GLY A 88 13.02 21.26 -16.19
CA GLY A 88 14.34 20.74 -16.58
C GLY A 88 15.23 20.27 -15.40
N SER A 89 14.85 20.55 -14.16
CA SER A 89 15.67 20.28 -12.98
C SER A 89 15.51 18.85 -12.40
N PHE A 90 14.49 18.09 -12.80
CA PHE A 90 14.20 16.73 -12.32
C PHE A 90 13.57 15.86 -13.41
N ASP A 91 13.67 14.55 -13.23
CA ASP A 91 13.20 13.52 -14.17
C ASP A 91 11.88 12.89 -13.69
N ALA A 92 11.70 12.80 -12.38
CA ALA A 92 10.56 12.17 -11.75
C ALA A 92 10.05 12.97 -10.55
N VAL A 93 8.77 12.76 -10.21
CA VAL A 93 8.11 13.37 -9.05
C VAL A 93 7.63 12.28 -8.10
N MET A 94 8.00 12.41 -6.83
CA MET A 94 7.45 11.61 -5.73
C MET A 94 6.36 12.42 -5.03
N ILE A 95 5.12 11.89 -5.00
CA ILE A 95 3.96 12.58 -4.43
C ILE A 95 3.60 11.93 -3.09
N VAL A 96 3.72 12.70 -1.99
CA VAL A 96 3.56 12.25 -0.59
C VAL A 96 2.66 13.26 0.16
N THR A 97 1.58 13.64 -0.46
CA THR A 97 0.61 14.64 0.01
C THR A 97 -0.66 13.96 0.55
N PRO A 98 -1.65 14.71 1.11
CA PRO A 98 -2.97 14.13 1.38
C PRO A 98 -3.65 13.54 0.14
N HIS A 99 -4.45 12.52 0.33
CA HIS A 99 -5.01 11.62 -0.69
C HIS A 99 -5.69 12.35 -1.87
N THR A 100 -6.50 13.37 -1.59
CA THR A 100 -7.25 14.15 -2.59
C THR A 100 -6.37 14.93 -3.57
N SER A 101 -5.10 15.14 -3.24
CA SER A 101 -4.16 15.87 -4.10
C SER A 101 -3.30 14.95 -4.99
N HIS A 102 -3.32 13.63 -4.79
CA HIS A 102 -2.50 12.70 -5.56
C HIS A 102 -2.81 12.76 -7.05
N ILE A 103 -4.08 12.64 -7.43
CA ILE A 103 -4.49 12.64 -8.84
C ILE A 103 -4.26 13.98 -9.54
N PRO A 104 -4.70 15.14 -8.99
CA PRO A 104 -4.43 16.43 -9.64
C PRO A 104 -2.93 16.71 -9.84
N LEU A 105 -2.10 16.39 -8.84
CA LEU A 105 -0.66 16.54 -8.96
C LEU A 105 -0.06 15.54 -9.95
N GLY A 106 -0.51 14.27 -9.91
CA GLY A 106 -0.08 13.24 -10.84
C GLY A 106 -0.35 13.63 -12.30
N LEU A 107 -1.57 14.06 -12.61
CA LEU A 107 -1.96 14.54 -13.95
C LEU A 107 -1.11 15.73 -14.40
N LYS A 108 -0.87 16.70 -13.49
CA LYS A 108 -0.05 17.86 -13.79
C LYS A 108 1.37 17.48 -14.22
N PHE A 109 2.05 16.63 -13.44
CA PHE A 109 3.43 16.28 -13.73
C PHE A 109 3.57 15.21 -14.82
N ALA A 110 2.60 14.30 -14.97
CA ALA A 110 2.55 13.39 -16.11
C ALA A 110 2.45 14.17 -17.44
N ALA A 111 1.61 15.22 -17.50
CA ALA A 111 1.48 16.07 -18.67
C ALA A 111 2.78 16.82 -19.05
N LEU A 112 3.68 17.02 -18.09
CA LEU A 112 5.04 17.57 -18.29
C LEU A 112 6.08 16.48 -18.61
N GLY A 113 5.66 15.24 -18.87
CA GLY A 113 6.56 14.14 -19.20
C GLY A 113 7.39 13.66 -18.00
N LYS A 114 6.94 13.86 -16.74
CA LYS A 114 7.64 13.39 -15.55
C LYS A 114 7.16 12.02 -15.13
N HIS A 115 8.10 11.13 -14.80
CA HIS A 115 7.77 9.86 -14.17
C HIS A 115 7.20 10.09 -12.78
N LEU A 116 6.25 9.26 -12.36
CA LEU A 116 5.53 9.42 -11.09
C LEU A 116 5.81 8.26 -10.14
N LEU A 117 6.09 8.58 -8.88
CA LEU A 117 6.10 7.63 -7.77
C LEU A 117 5.14 8.16 -6.69
N LEU A 118 3.99 7.51 -6.53
CA LEU A 118 2.92 7.94 -5.63
C LEU A 118 2.91 7.16 -4.32
N ASP A 119 2.72 7.86 -3.21
CA ASP A 119 2.35 7.22 -1.95
C ASP A 119 0.91 6.70 -2.00
N LYS A 120 0.59 5.77 -1.15
CA LYS A 120 -0.76 5.19 -1.05
C LYS A 120 -1.75 6.14 -0.34
N PRO A 121 -3.03 6.05 -0.66
CA PRO A 121 -3.63 5.36 -1.81
C PRO A 121 -3.29 6.07 -3.12
N ALA A 122 -3.40 5.38 -4.26
CA ALA A 122 -3.17 6.01 -5.57
C ALA A 122 -4.10 7.20 -5.81
N GLY A 123 -5.34 7.06 -5.38
CA GLY A 123 -6.40 8.06 -5.42
C GLY A 123 -7.60 7.58 -4.60
N VAL A 124 -8.61 8.41 -4.49
CA VAL A 124 -9.86 8.10 -3.75
C VAL A 124 -10.85 7.36 -4.66
N SER A 125 -11.02 7.82 -5.89
CA SER A 125 -11.87 7.19 -6.91
C SER A 125 -11.02 6.33 -7.85
N ALA A 126 -11.50 5.12 -8.17
CA ALA A 126 -10.86 4.24 -9.14
C ALA A 126 -10.88 4.84 -10.56
N GLU A 127 -11.89 5.62 -10.91
CA GLU A 127 -11.99 6.32 -12.20
C GLU A 127 -10.89 7.37 -12.35
N ASP A 128 -10.65 8.16 -11.29
CA ASP A 128 -9.57 9.15 -11.29
C ASP A 128 -8.19 8.48 -11.42
N VAL A 129 -7.98 7.35 -10.75
CA VAL A 129 -6.74 6.57 -10.87
C VAL A 129 -6.58 6.02 -12.29
N GLN A 130 -7.66 5.53 -12.91
CA GLN A 130 -7.66 5.09 -14.32
C GLN A 130 -7.29 6.26 -15.24
N GLY A 131 -7.87 7.43 -15.03
CA GLY A 131 -7.55 8.64 -15.81
C GLY A 131 -6.07 9.04 -15.73
N LEU A 132 -5.47 8.95 -14.51
CA LEU A 132 -4.04 9.19 -14.33
C LEU A 132 -3.19 8.12 -15.02
N LEU A 133 -3.58 6.85 -14.92
CA LEU A 133 -2.88 5.73 -15.57
C LEU A 133 -2.88 5.89 -17.09
N ASP A 134 -4.01 6.28 -17.67
CA ASP A 134 -4.14 6.52 -19.10
C ASP A 134 -3.31 7.73 -19.55
N LYS A 135 -3.29 8.81 -18.76
CA LYS A 135 -2.40 9.96 -19.02
C LYS A 135 -0.92 9.56 -18.98
N CYS A 136 -0.50 8.74 -18.00
CA CYS A 136 0.88 8.27 -17.93
C CYS A 136 1.24 7.41 -19.16
N ARG A 137 0.34 6.55 -19.63
CA ARG A 137 0.51 5.77 -20.87
C ARG A 137 0.61 6.66 -22.10
N GLU A 138 -0.29 7.64 -22.23
CA GLU A 138 -0.27 8.62 -23.32
C GLU A 138 1.07 9.35 -23.40
N MET A 139 1.59 9.77 -22.26
CA MET A 139 2.85 10.53 -22.17
C MET A 139 4.11 9.65 -22.16
N GLY A 140 3.97 8.32 -22.14
CA GLY A 140 5.10 7.39 -22.08
C GLY A 140 5.91 7.49 -20.79
N VAL A 141 5.27 7.86 -19.67
CA VAL A 141 5.92 8.01 -18.36
C VAL A 141 5.59 6.85 -17.43
N ALA A 142 6.53 6.47 -16.56
CA ALA A 142 6.33 5.46 -15.55
C ALA A 142 5.42 5.99 -14.44
N PHE A 143 4.53 5.14 -13.94
CA PHE A 143 3.72 5.37 -12.76
C PHE A 143 3.95 4.22 -11.77
N GLY A 144 4.77 4.45 -10.74
CA GLY A 144 5.06 3.52 -9.66
C GLY A 144 4.29 3.86 -8.39
N MET A 145 4.00 2.82 -7.57
CA MET A 145 3.33 2.93 -6.28
C MET A 145 4.28 2.61 -5.13
N ILE A 146 4.16 3.33 -4.00
CA ILE A 146 4.91 3.04 -2.76
C ILE A 146 4.15 1.98 -1.94
N PHE A 147 4.13 0.75 -2.43
CA PHE A 147 3.60 -0.42 -1.73
C PHE A 147 4.75 -1.21 -1.08
N ASN A 148 5.33 -0.62 -0.04
CA ASN A 148 6.52 -1.13 0.64
C ASN A 148 6.33 -2.50 1.29
N ASN A 149 5.10 -2.88 1.72
CA ASN A 149 4.83 -4.16 2.34
C ASN A 149 5.17 -5.34 1.42
N ARG A 150 5.07 -5.19 0.10
CA ARG A 150 5.51 -6.21 -0.88
C ARG A 150 6.99 -6.54 -0.76
N GLN A 151 7.80 -5.69 -0.10
CA GLN A 151 9.23 -5.89 0.08
C GLN A 151 9.60 -6.55 1.42
N LEU A 152 8.63 -6.75 2.31
CA LEU A 152 8.86 -7.48 3.56
C LEU A 152 9.16 -8.96 3.26
N PRO A 153 10.24 -9.55 3.82
CA PRO A 153 10.66 -10.92 3.51
C PRO A 153 9.56 -11.97 3.71
N ALA A 154 8.75 -11.82 4.75
CA ALA A 154 7.64 -12.74 5.03
C ALA A 154 6.58 -12.73 3.92
N PHE A 155 6.18 -11.55 3.44
CA PHE A 155 5.19 -11.45 2.37
C PHE A 155 5.76 -11.90 1.01
N ARG A 156 7.03 -11.63 0.74
CA ARG A 156 7.72 -12.17 -0.45
C ARG A 156 7.79 -13.70 -0.43
N ALA A 157 8.09 -14.29 0.73
CA ALA A 157 8.09 -15.74 0.89
C ALA A 157 6.68 -16.32 0.69
N ALA A 158 5.65 -15.69 1.28
CA ALA A 158 4.26 -16.09 1.09
C ALA A 158 3.85 -16.03 -0.39
N LYS A 159 4.19 -14.95 -1.10
CA LYS A 159 3.93 -14.82 -2.54
C LYS A 159 4.62 -15.92 -3.35
N ALA A 160 5.89 -16.19 -3.07
CA ALA A 160 6.61 -17.25 -3.75
C ALA A 160 5.99 -18.63 -3.54
N MET A 161 5.49 -18.92 -2.33
CA MET A 161 4.74 -20.16 -2.03
C MET A 161 3.43 -20.25 -2.83
N LEU A 162 2.70 -19.15 -2.94
CA LEU A 162 1.46 -19.09 -3.75
C LEU A 162 1.77 -19.29 -5.23
N ASP A 163 2.75 -18.56 -5.78
CA ASP A 163 3.11 -18.60 -7.19
C ASP A 163 3.68 -19.96 -7.62
N SER A 164 4.36 -20.66 -6.73
CA SER A 164 4.87 -22.01 -6.99
C SER A 164 3.78 -23.10 -6.96
N GLY A 165 2.56 -22.77 -6.55
CA GLY A 165 1.47 -23.75 -6.36
C GLY A 165 1.72 -24.73 -5.19
N ALA A 166 2.58 -24.36 -4.24
CA ALA A 166 2.92 -25.22 -3.09
C ALA A 166 1.69 -25.56 -2.22
N LEU A 167 0.68 -24.67 -2.18
CA LEU A 167 -0.57 -24.91 -1.46
C LEU A 167 -1.60 -25.74 -2.28
N GLY A 168 -1.35 -25.99 -3.56
CA GLY A 168 -2.35 -26.58 -4.46
C GLY A 168 -3.48 -25.62 -4.78
N GLU A 169 -4.70 -26.14 -4.98
CA GLU A 169 -5.90 -25.32 -5.18
C GLU A 169 -6.25 -24.61 -3.87
N LEU A 170 -6.46 -23.30 -3.94
CA LEU A 170 -6.76 -22.47 -2.77
C LEU A 170 -8.25 -22.57 -2.43
N HIS A 171 -8.57 -22.73 -1.15
CA HIS A 171 -9.93 -22.81 -0.64
C HIS A 171 -10.35 -21.57 0.13
N ARG A 172 -9.46 -21.07 0.99
CA ARG A 172 -9.79 -19.97 1.90
C ARG A 172 -8.55 -19.17 2.29
N ALA A 173 -8.74 -17.87 2.51
CA ALA A 173 -7.81 -17.04 3.27
C ALA A 173 -8.56 -16.27 4.36
N VAL A 174 -7.93 -16.14 5.53
CA VAL A 174 -8.42 -15.30 6.64
C VAL A 174 -7.29 -14.39 7.09
N TRP A 175 -7.55 -13.09 7.09
CA TRP A 175 -6.61 -12.10 7.55
C TRP A 175 -7.21 -11.25 8.65
N VAL A 176 -6.69 -11.35 9.87
CA VAL A 176 -7.00 -10.42 10.95
C VAL A 176 -5.86 -9.42 11.04
N CYS A 177 -6.16 -8.14 10.90
CA CYS A 177 -5.20 -7.07 10.75
C CYS A 177 -5.62 -5.82 11.55
N ASN A 178 -5.47 -5.90 12.89
CA ASN A 178 -5.86 -4.85 13.83
C ASN A 178 -4.73 -4.46 14.83
N SER A 179 -3.47 -4.78 14.50
CA SER A 179 -2.30 -4.50 15.36
C SER A 179 -1.89 -3.02 15.42
N TRP A 180 -2.66 -2.12 14.85
CA TRP A 180 -2.36 -0.69 14.73
C TRP A 180 -3.35 0.21 15.46
N TYR A 181 -3.41 0.09 16.75
CA TYR A 181 -4.17 1.02 17.57
C TYR A 181 -3.85 2.49 17.21
N ARG A 182 -4.89 3.29 16.97
CA ARG A 182 -4.79 4.72 16.71
C ARG A 182 -5.53 5.49 17.80
N SER A 183 -4.76 6.28 18.55
CA SER A 183 -5.32 7.10 19.64
C SER A 183 -6.11 8.30 19.10
N PRO A 184 -7.01 8.88 19.89
CA PRO A 184 -7.65 10.15 19.54
C PRO A 184 -6.65 11.29 19.21
N ALA A 185 -5.44 11.27 19.79
CA ALA A 185 -4.39 12.23 19.47
C ALA A 185 -3.86 12.06 18.03
N TYR A 186 -3.78 10.82 17.54
CA TYR A 186 -3.42 10.56 16.14
C TYR A 186 -4.46 11.15 15.19
N HIS A 187 -5.74 10.92 15.43
CA HIS A 187 -6.82 11.42 14.58
C HIS A 187 -6.86 12.97 14.56
N ARG A 188 -6.55 13.63 15.67
CA ARG A 188 -6.45 15.09 15.76
C ARG A 188 -5.12 15.68 15.26
N SER A 189 -4.17 14.86 14.84
CA SER A 189 -2.84 15.34 14.43
C SER A 189 -2.83 16.17 13.14
N ALA A 190 -3.89 16.10 12.35
CA ALA A 190 -4.09 16.93 11.16
C ALA A 190 -5.58 17.13 10.90
N SER A 191 -5.97 18.32 10.46
CA SER A 191 -7.38 18.69 10.23
C SER A 191 -8.08 17.91 9.12
N TRP A 192 -7.33 17.33 8.21
CA TRP A 192 -7.87 16.53 7.09
C TRP A 192 -8.13 15.07 7.47
N ARG A 193 -7.55 14.58 8.61
CA ARG A 193 -7.69 13.18 9.00
C ARG A 193 -9.08 12.83 9.47
N SER A 194 -9.45 11.56 9.25
CA SER A 194 -10.65 10.94 9.80
C SER A 194 -11.92 11.74 9.48
N SER A 195 -12.01 12.22 8.24
CA SER A 195 -13.14 12.97 7.73
C SER A 195 -13.44 12.59 6.28
N TRP A 196 -14.73 12.65 5.92
CA TRP A 196 -15.17 12.43 4.55
C TRP A 196 -14.74 13.58 3.61
N THR A 197 -14.69 14.81 4.13
CA THR A 197 -14.32 15.99 3.35
C THR A 197 -12.82 16.15 3.16
N GLY A 198 -12.00 15.68 4.09
CA GLY A 198 -10.54 15.83 4.04
C GLY A 198 -9.81 14.59 3.54
N GLU A 199 -10.05 13.44 4.17
CA GLU A 199 -9.38 12.17 3.87
C GLU A 199 -10.19 11.29 2.91
N CYS A 200 -11.49 11.59 2.76
CA CYS A 200 -12.48 10.82 2.01
C CYS A 200 -12.78 9.43 2.58
N GLY A 201 -12.46 9.21 3.86
CA GLY A 201 -12.65 7.96 4.57
C GLY A 201 -11.80 7.87 5.82
N GLY A 202 -11.72 6.68 6.39
CA GLY A 202 -10.96 6.39 7.60
C GLY A 202 -9.96 5.25 7.41
N LEU A 203 -10.16 4.16 8.15
CA LEU A 203 -9.31 2.98 8.17
C LEU A 203 -9.03 2.44 6.76
N MET A 204 -10.05 2.35 5.90
CA MET A 204 -9.92 1.73 4.57
C MET A 204 -9.09 2.56 3.60
N LEU A 205 -9.04 3.89 3.72
CA LEU A 205 -8.24 4.77 2.86
C LEU A 205 -6.89 5.16 3.47
N ASN A 206 -6.71 5.03 4.79
CA ASN A 206 -5.47 5.43 5.45
C ASN A 206 -4.57 4.22 5.78
N GLN A 207 -5.03 3.30 6.65
CA GLN A 207 -4.21 2.16 7.12
C GLN A 207 -4.25 0.99 6.15
N ASN A 208 -5.43 0.62 5.69
CA ASN A 208 -5.67 -0.61 4.92
C ASN A 208 -5.21 -0.61 3.45
N PRO A 209 -4.89 0.50 2.76
CA PRO A 209 -4.39 0.40 1.38
C PRO A 209 -3.18 -0.53 1.23
N HIS A 210 -2.29 -0.59 2.22
CA HIS A 210 -1.17 -1.53 2.22
C HIS A 210 -1.60 -3.00 2.22
N TYR A 211 -2.67 -3.34 2.96
CA TYR A 211 -3.14 -4.72 3.10
C TYR A 211 -4.12 -5.10 2.00
N LEU A 212 -4.88 -4.15 1.47
CA LEU A 212 -5.70 -4.35 0.28
C LEU A 212 -4.84 -4.55 -0.97
N ASP A 213 -3.71 -3.81 -1.05
CA ASP A 213 -2.68 -4.08 -2.06
C ASP A 213 -2.12 -5.48 -1.94
N MET A 214 -1.76 -5.90 -0.73
CA MET A 214 -1.27 -7.26 -0.47
C MET A 214 -2.32 -8.31 -0.82
N TRP A 215 -3.60 -8.06 -0.50
CA TRP A 215 -4.68 -8.97 -0.82
C TRP A 215 -4.81 -9.20 -2.33
N GLN A 216 -4.90 -8.10 -3.12
CA GLN A 216 -4.99 -8.21 -4.57
C GLN A 216 -3.70 -8.76 -5.21
N TRP A 217 -2.55 -8.52 -4.59
CA TRP A 217 -1.27 -9.07 -5.07
C TRP A 217 -1.16 -10.58 -4.85
N PHE A 218 -1.72 -11.10 -3.76
CA PHE A 218 -1.74 -12.54 -3.48
C PHE A 218 -2.80 -13.28 -4.29
N PHE A 219 -4.01 -12.74 -4.36
CA PHE A 219 -5.20 -13.48 -4.79
C PHE A 219 -5.90 -12.90 -6.03
N GLY A 220 -5.46 -11.73 -6.53
CA GLY A 220 -6.20 -10.96 -7.53
C GLY A 220 -7.40 -10.22 -6.92
N LEU A 221 -8.15 -9.53 -7.76
CA LEU A 221 -9.41 -8.92 -7.35
C LEU A 221 -10.48 -10.00 -7.14
N PRO A 222 -11.29 -9.92 -6.08
CA PRO A 222 -12.47 -10.79 -5.94
C PRO A 222 -13.54 -10.41 -6.96
N ASP A 223 -14.42 -11.34 -7.30
CA ASP A 223 -15.59 -11.06 -8.16
C ASP A 223 -16.65 -10.26 -7.41
N LYS A 224 -16.79 -10.51 -6.09
CA LYS A 224 -17.75 -9.83 -5.22
C LYS A 224 -17.19 -9.60 -3.83
N VAL A 225 -17.67 -8.53 -3.18
CA VAL A 225 -17.35 -8.18 -1.80
C VAL A 225 -18.64 -7.92 -1.00
N TYR A 226 -18.63 -8.34 0.26
CA TYR A 226 -19.57 -7.89 1.30
C TYR A 226 -18.75 -7.33 2.46
N ALA A 227 -19.07 -6.11 2.90
CA ALA A 227 -18.40 -5.45 4.01
C ALA A 227 -19.42 -5.02 5.07
N ASP A 228 -19.20 -5.44 6.32
CA ASP A 228 -19.83 -4.86 7.50
C ASP A 228 -18.87 -3.81 8.06
N MET A 229 -19.25 -2.54 7.97
CA MET A 229 -18.40 -1.41 8.34
C MET A 229 -18.96 -0.69 9.56
N GLN A 230 -18.08 -0.39 10.50
CA GLN A 230 -18.41 0.40 11.69
C GLN A 230 -17.81 1.82 11.53
N PHE A 231 -18.65 2.82 11.71
CA PHE A 231 -18.29 4.23 11.57
C PHE A 231 -18.28 4.91 12.93
N GLY A 232 -17.14 5.48 13.33
CA GLY A 232 -17.00 6.14 14.62
C GLY A 232 -17.26 5.24 15.83
N ARG A 233 -16.92 3.96 15.74
CA ARG A 233 -17.13 2.99 16.84
C ARG A 233 -16.23 3.28 18.04
N TYR A 234 -14.99 3.65 17.77
CA TYR A 234 -13.96 3.86 18.80
C TYR A 234 -13.63 5.34 19.02
N ASN A 235 -14.03 6.22 18.10
CA ASN A 235 -13.70 7.63 18.13
C ASN A 235 -14.91 8.47 17.68
N ASP A 236 -14.96 9.73 18.12
CA ASP A 236 -16.04 10.66 17.73
C ASP A 236 -15.76 11.29 16.36
N PHE A 237 -15.95 10.50 15.30
CA PHE A 237 -15.92 10.94 13.90
C PHE A 237 -16.92 10.12 13.05
N LEU A 238 -17.07 10.47 11.77
CA LEU A 238 -18.09 9.86 10.89
C LEU A 238 -17.55 8.84 9.91
N VAL A 239 -16.22 8.61 9.88
CA VAL A 239 -15.56 7.67 8.98
C VAL A 239 -15.42 6.28 9.61
N ASP A 240 -15.02 5.31 8.82
CA ASP A 240 -14.80 3.94 9.24
C ASP A 240 -13.58 3.79 10.16
N ASP A 241 -13.73 3.00 11.22
CA ASP A 241 -12.66 2.61 12.14
C ASP A 241 -12.62 1.12 12.51
N ALA A 242 -13.60 0.34 12.03
CA ALA A 242 -13.57 -1.11 12.02
C ALA A 242 -14.30 -1.68 10.80
N VAL A 243 -13.89 -2.88 10.33
CA VAL A 243 -14.49 -3.54 9.17
C VAL A 243 -14.31 -5.05 9.22
N ASP A 244 -15.37 -5.78 8.88
CA ASP A 244 -15.38 -7.20 8.58
C ASP A 244 -15.75 -7.41 7.12
N ILE A 245 -14.84 -7.99 6.32
CA ILE A 245 -15.02 -8.12 4.88
C ILE A 245 -15.04 -9.58 4.47
N GLN A 246 -15.96 -9.95 3.57
CA GLN A 246 -15.99 -11.23 2.88
C GLN A 246 -15.76 -11.03 1.39
N PHE A 247 -14.73 -11.69 0.86
CA PHE A 247 -14.41 -11.74 -0.56
C PHE A 247 -14.90 -13.04 -1.16
N SER A 248 -15.53 -12.99 -2.34
CA SER A 248 -16.00 -14.14 -3.08
C SER A 248 -15.37 -14.16 -4.47
N TYR A 249 -14.86 -15.32 -4.87
CA TYR A 249 -14.26 -15.57 -6.18
C TYR A 249 -15.08 -16.64 -6.90
N ASP A 250 -15.29 -16.49 -8.19
CA ASP A 250 -16.04 -17.45 -9.02
C ASP A 250 -15.33 -18.82 -9.09
N SER A 251 -14.03 -18.86 -8.80
CA SER A 251 -13.27 -20.11 -8.62
C SER A 251 -13.70 -20.96 -7.42
N GLY A 252 -14.53 -20.42 -6.51
CA GLY A 252 -14.86 -21.06 -5.23
C GLY A 252 -13.94 -20.68 -4.07
N PHE A 253 -12.85 -19.96 -4.32
CA PHE A 253 -12.01 -19.40 -3.25
C PHE A 253 -12.78 -18.34 -2.46
N HIS A 254 -12.61 -18.33 -1.14
CA HIS A 254 -13.24 -17.37 -0.23
C HIS A 254 -12.21 -16.67 0.64
N GLY A 255 -12.39 -15.35 0.82
CA GLY A 255 -11.56 -14.54 1.71
C GLY A 255 -12.36 -13.89 2.84
N THR A 256 -11.73 -13.78 4.00
CA THR A 256 -12.22 -12.95 5.12
C THR A 256 -11.10 -12.00 5.56
N PHE A 257 -11.43 -10.72 5.70
CA PHE A 257 -10.49 -9.71 6.15
C PHE A 257 -11.13 -8.90 7.27
N VAL A 258 -10.47 -8.82 8.42
CA VAL A 258 -10.92 -8.11 9.62
C VAL A 258 -9.90 -7.06 9.99
N SER A 259 -10.35 -5.81 10.19
CA SER A 259 -9.44 -4.71 10.56
C SER A 259 -10.14 -3.69 11.45
N ALA A 260 -9.39 -3.13 12.40
CA ALA A 260 -9.85 -2.06 13.28
C ALA A 260 -8.67 -1.19 13.74
N THR A 261 -8.97 0.06 14.13
CA THR A 261 -7.99 0.99 14.70
C THR A 261 -8.14 1.18 16.20
N GLY A 262 -9.19 0.62 16.82
CA GLY A 262 -9.50 0.78 18.24
C GLY A 262 -9.30 -0.46 19.10
N GLU A 263 -8.90 -1.59 18.52
CA GLU A 263 -8.70 -2.84 19.22
C GLU A 263 -7.27 -2.97 19.77
N ALA A 264 -7.14 -3.42 21.03
CA ALA A 264 -5.86 -3.67 21.68
C ALA A 264 -6.00 -4.73 22.79
N PRO A 265 -5.08 -5.74 22.89
CA PRO A 265 -3.94 -5.96 22.01
C PRO A 265 -4.38 -6.41 20.61
N GLY A 266 -3.65 -5.94 19.59
CA GLY A 266 -3.97 -6.27 18.21
C GLY A 266 -3.25 -7.51 17.69
N VAL A 267 -3.71 -7.99 16.54
CA VAL A 267 -3.19 -9.14 15.80
C VAL A 267 -2.92 -8.75 14.36
N ASN A 268 -1.87 -9.30 13.75
CA ASN A 268 -1.68 -9.29 12.31
C ASN A 268 -1.34 -10.71 11.86
N ARG A 269 -2.37 -11.46 11.47
CA ARG A 269 -2.24 -12.88 11.13
C ARG A 269 -3.04 -13.20 9.88
N LEU A 270 -2.33 -13.67 8.86
CA LEU A 270 -2.90 -14.20 7.62
C LEU A 270 -2.76 -15.72 7.63
N GLU A 271 -3.85 -16.44 7.40
CA GLU A 271 -3.85 -17.87 7.14
C GLU A 271 -4.47 -18.17 5.77
N ILE A 272 -3.83 -19.07 5.01
CA ILE A 272 -4.24 -19.43 3.65
C ILE A 272 -4.30 -20.95 3.57
N TRP A 273 -5.46 -21.51 3.24
CA TRP A 273 -5.67 -22.95 3.08
C TRP A 273 -5.77 -23.32 1.62
N GLY A 274 -5.09 -24.38 1.25
CA GLY A 274 -5.22 -25.04 -0.03
C GLY A 274 -5.25 -26.56 0.12
N THR A 275 -5.37 -27.27 -0.98
CA THR A 275 -5.45 -28.75 -0.98
C THR A 275 -4.21 -29.43 -0.41
N LYS A 276 -3.04 -28.79 -0.48
CA LYS A 276 -1.75 -29.36 -0.02
C LYS A 276 -1.30 -28.87 1.35
N GLY A 277 -2.09 -28.04 2.04
CA GLY A 277 -1.75 -27.56 3.37
C GLY A 277 -2.20 -26.15 3.67
N ARG A 278 -1.58 -25.56 4.69
CA ARG A 278 -1.90 -24.22 5.20
C ARG A 278 -0.63 -23.37 5.34
N LEU A 279 -0.67 -22.16 4.79
CA LEU A 279 0.35 -21.14 5.00
C LEU A 279 -0.12 -20.15 6.08
N ILE A 280 0.78 -19.78 6.99
CA ILE A 280 0.51 -18.81 8.06
C ILE A 280 1.56 -17.72 7.99
N VAL A 281 1.14 -16.45 7.97
CA VAL A 281 2.02 -15.29 8.10
C VAL A 281 1.65 -14.53 9.37
N GLU A 282 2.61 -14.35 10.26
CA GLU A 282 2.43 -13.62 11.53
C GLU A 282 3.25 -12.34 11.53
N ASP A 283 2.58 -11.24 11.87
CA ASP A 283 3.15 -9.89 12.03
C ASP A 283 3.97 -9.38 10.84
N GLY A 284 3.79 -10.00 9.64
CA GLY A 284 4.64 -9.72 8.48
C GLY A 284 6.11 -10.08 8.67
N ALA A 285 6.43 -10.90 9.68
CA ALA A 285 7.79 -11.22 10.10
C ALA A 285 8.10 -12.72 10.14
N ARG A 286 7.11 -13.58 10.33
CA ARG A 286 7.26 -15.03 10.41
C ARG A 286 6.32 -15.72 9.43
N VAL A 287 6.78 -16.82 8.83
CA VAL A 287 5.98 -17.62 7.89
C VAL A 287 6.09 -19.08 8.27
N PHE A 288 4.95 -19.75 8.39
CA PHE A 288 4.89 -21.18 8.64
C PHE A 288 4.13 -21.87 7.50
N PHE A 289 4.61 -23.03 7.11
CA PHE A 289 3.90 -23.92 6.20
C PHE A 289 3.58 -25.22 6.91
N ASP A 290 2.29 -25.52 7.01
CA ASP A 290 1.74 -26.73 7.57
C ASP A 290 1.35 -27.64 6.40
N GLU A 291 2.29 -28.50 5.99
CA GLU A 291 2.24 -29.25 4.74
C GLU A 291 1.60 -30.63 4.92
N ASN A 292 0.58 -30.94 4.14
CA ASN A 292 -0.04 -32.26 4.10
C ASN A 292 0.86 -33.26 3.37
N GLU A 293 0.98 -34.50 3.87
CA GLU A 293 1.71 -35.58 3.16
C GLU A 293 1.06 -35.94 1.84
N LEU A 294 -0.27 -35.93 1.77
CA LEU A 294 -1.07 -36.04 0.55
C LEU A 294 -2.00 -34.85 0.46
N SER A 295 -2.29 -34.38 -0.74
CA SER A 295 -3.35 -33.39 -0.89
C SER A 295 -4.70 -33.92 -0.40
N THR A 296 -5.59 -33.02 0.02
CA THR A 296 -6.95 -33.40 0.46
C THR A 296 -7.67 -34.23 -0.60
N VAL A 297 -7.40 -33.96 -1.89
CA VAL A 297 -8.00 -34.67 -3.02
C VAL A 297 -7.42 -36.09 -3.16
N GLU A 298 -6.12 -36.25 -3.03
CA GLU A 298 -5.44 -37.55 -3.11
C GLU A 298 -5.81 -38.43 -1.90
N PHE A 299 -5.74 -37.84 -0.70
CA PHE A 299 -6.12 -38.53 0.54
C PHE A 299 -7.55 -39.01 0.48
N GLY A 300 -8.50 -38.19 0.00
CA GLY A 300 -9.92 -38.59 -0.15
C GLY A 300 -10.16 -39.75 -1.11
N LYS A 301 -9.25 -40.04 -2.06
CA LYS A 301 -9.32 -41.19 -2.96
C LYS A 301 -8.84 -42.50 -2.33
N VAL A 302 -7.90 -42.43 -1.41
CA VAL A 302 -7.26 -43.63 -0.83
C VAL A 302 -7.75 -43.95 0.59
N ASN A 303 -8.28 -42.95 1.29
CA ASN A 303 -8.78 -43.15 2.64
C ASN A 303 -10.11 -43.90 2.68
N THR A 304 -10.19 -44.93 3.51
CA THR A 304 -11.39 -45.74 3.73
C THR A 304 -11.99 -45.54 5.14
N GLU A 305 -11.36 -44.77 5.98
CA GLU A 305 -11.81 -44.53 7.33
C GLU A 305 -12.77 -43.35 7.43
N LYS A 306 -13.76 -43.48 8.29
CA LYS A 306 -14.85 -42.51 8.49
C LYS A 306 -14.35 -41.20 9.14
N PHE A 307 -13.38 -41.35 10.07
CA PHE A 307 -12.80 -40.25 10.87
C PHE A 307 -11.28 -40.32 10.76
N ALA A 308 -10.76 -39.89 9.62
CA ALA A 308 -9.33 -39.85 9.37
C ALA A 308 -8.80 -38.42 9.39
N SER A 309 -7.55 -38.23 9.84
CA SER A 309 -6.79 -36.99 9.71
C SER A 309 -5.71 -37.19 8.66
N ILE A 310 -5.48 -36.16 7.85
CA ILE A 310 -4.35 -36.16 6.92
C ILE A 310 -3.08 -35.91 7.74
N PRO A 311 -2.06 -36.80 7.66
CA PRO A 311 -0.76 -36.54 8.24
C PRO A 311 -0.18 -35.23 7.67
N HIS A 312 0.36 -34.37 8.51
CA HIS A 312 0.93 -33.09 8.12
C HIS A 312 2.11 -32.72 8.99
N ALA A 313 2.93 -31.78 8.52
CA ALA A 313 4.10 -31.28 9.23
C ALA A 313 4.18 -29.74 9.15
N LEU A 314 4.21 -29.12 10.32
CA LEU A 314 4.40 -27.68 10.46
C LEU A 314 5.90 -27.33 10.43
N ARG A 315 6.30 -26.42 9.57
CA ARG A 315 7.66 -25.88 9.53
C ARG A 315 7.65 -24.37 9.41
N GLU A 316 8.57 -23.71 10.08
CA GLU A 316 8.85 -22.28 9.91
C GLU A 316 9.79 -22.09 8.73
N LEU A 317 9.46 -21.16 7.83
CA LEU A 317 10.30 -20.85 6.68
C LEU A 317 11.45 -19.93 7.08
N GLN A 318 12.64 -20.21 6.56
CA GLN A 318 13.77 -19.31 6.70
C GLN A 318 13.58 -18.13 5.76
N LEU A 319 13.57 -16.93 6.32
CA LEU A 319 13.38 -15.69 5.58
C LEU A 319 14.75 -15.06 5.26
N GLY A 320 14.82 -14.31 4.16
CA GLY A 320 15.98 -13.48 3.86
C GLY A 320 16.14 -12.31 4.84
N GLU A 321 17.27 -11.62 4.74
CA GLU A 321 17.53 -10.43 5.56
C GLU A 321 16.48 -9.32 5.31
N MET A 322 16.18 -8.59 6.39
CA MET A 322 15.30 -7.43 6.35
C MET A 322 16.10 -6.22 5.84
N GLU A 323 15.82 -5.79 4.64
CA GLU A 323 16.27 -4.51 4.11
C GLU A 323 15.19 -3.44 4.31
N ASN A 324 15.57 -2.15 4.21
CA ASN A 324 14.57 -1.09 4.30
C ASN A 324 13.58 -1.20 3.12
N PRO A 325 12.29 -1.50 3.37
CA PRO A 325 11.33 -1.81 2.32
C PRO A 325 11.02 -0.59 1.43
N TYR A 326 11.10 0.62 1.95
CA TYR A 326 10.93 1.86 1.17
C TYR A 326 12.14 2.09 0.25
N ALA A 327 13.36 1.93 0.77
CA ALA A 327 14.57 2.06 -0.06
C ALA A 327 14.55 1.09 -1.23
N ARG A 328 14.09 -0.14 -1.02
CA ARG A 328 13.93 -1.13 -2.10
C ARG A 328 12.93 -0.69 -3.17
N VAL A 329 11.78 -0.14 -2.78
CA VAL A 329 10.79 0.39 -3.75
C VAL A 329 11.38 1.55 -4.55
N PHE A 330 12.08 2.46 -3.89
CA PHE A 330 12.67 3.64 -4.55
C PHE A 330 13.82 3.24 -5.48
N GLU A 331 14.69 2.33 -5.06
CA GLU A 331 15.73 1.76 -5.91
C GLU A 331 15.17 1.05 -7.13
N ASN A 332 14.11 0.23 -6.96
CA ASN A 332 13.45 -0.42 -8.09
C ASN A 332 12.85 0.60 -9.06
N PHE A 333 12.23 1.67 -8.56
CA PHE A 333 11.71 2.73 -9.41
C PHE A 333 12.84 3.42 -10.21
N ALA A 334 13.97 3.71 -9.58
CA ALA A 334 15.13 4.25 -10.28
C ALA A 334 15.66 3.28 -11.34
N ARG A 335 15.78 1.99 -11.03
CA ARG A 335 16.23 0.95 -11.97
C ARG A 335 15.24 0.73 -13.11
N HIS A 336 13.94 0.84 -12.85
CA HIS A 336 12.94 0.79 -13.90
C HIS A 336 13.19 1.88 -14.96
N ILE A 337 13.38 3.11 -14.53
CA ILE A 337 13.58 4.25 -15.44
C ILE A 337 14.96 4.21 -16.11
N LEU A 338 15.98 3.85 -15.38
CA LEU A 338 17.37 3.87 -15.88
C LEU A 338 17.77 2.62 -16.67
N LYS A 339 17.17 1.47 -16.35
CA LYS A 339 17.61 0.14 -16.85
C LYS A 339 16.45 -0.71 -17.44
N GLY A 340 15.18 -0.25 -17.34
CA GLY A 340 14.02 -0.98 -17.84
C GLY A 340 13.61 -2.19 -16.99
N GLU A 341 14.05 -2.29 -15.73
CA GLU A 341 13.61 -3.36 -14.82
C GLU A 341 12.10 -3.25 -14.52
N PRO A 342 11.37 -4.36 -14.33
CA PRO A 342 9.95 -4.31 -13.97
C PRO A 342 9.74 -3.59 -12.63
N LEU A 343 8.66 -2.81 -12.51
CA LEU A 343 8.24 -2.23 -11.23
C LEU A 343 7.72 -3.31 -10.27
N PHE A 344 8.02 -3.18 -9.00
CA PHE A 344 7.45 -4.05 -7.96
C PHE A 344 5.94 -3.82 -7.77
N ALA A 345 5.51 -2.57 -7.98
CA ALA A 345 4.11 -2.17 -8.01
C ALA A 345 3.96 -0.96 -8.93
N ASP A 346 3.09 -1.05 -9.91
CA ASP A 346 2.82 0.02 -10.86
C ASP A 346 1.45 0.67 -10.62
N GLY A 347 1.10 1.64 -11.44
CA GLY A 347 -0.19 2.33 -11.37
C GLY A 347 -1.39 1.40 -11.56
N THR A 348 -1.22 0.24 -12.23
CA THR A 348 -2.28 -0.77 -12.37
C THR A 348 -2.59 -1.43 -11.03
N ASP A 349 -1.58 -1.67 -10.20
CA ASP A 349 -1.79 -2.16 -8.83
C ASP A 349 -2.47 -1.10 -7.94
N GLY A 350 -2.11 0.18 -8.15
CA GLY A 350 -2.81 1.31 -7.53
C GLY A 350 -4.30 1.36 -7.90
N LEU A 351 -4.60 1.13 -9.19
CA LEU A 351 -5.98 1.06 -9.69
C LEU A 351 -6.76 -0.11 -9.07
N LYS A 352 -6.19 -1.32 -9.06
CA LYS A 352 -6.83 -2.49 -8.44
C LYS A 352 -7.14 -2.26 -6.96
N THR A 353 -6.21 -1.65 -6.23
CA THR A 353 -6.41 -1.31 -4.82
C THR A 353 -7.53 -0.29 -4.64
N ALA A 354 -7.63 0.72 -5.51
CA ALA A 354 -8.72 1.69 -5.50
C ALA A 354 -10.07 1.03 -5.86
N GLN A 355 -10.13 0.16 -6.87
CA GLN A 355 -11.33 -0.59 -7.24
C GLN A 355 -11.85 -1.45 -6.07
N LEU A 356 -10.94 -2.14 -5.38
CA LEU A 356 -11.30 -2.95 -4.22
C LEU A 356 -11.80 -2.07 -3.06
N THR A 357 -11.12 -0.95 -2.77
CA THR A 357 -11.52 0.00 -1.73
C THR A 357 -12.90 0.60 -2.03
N ASN A 358 -13.16 1.04 -3.27
CA ASN A 358 -14.44 1.60 -3.66
C ASN A 358 -15.58 0.59 -3.52
N ALA A 359 -15.33 -0.67 -3.88
CA ALA A 359 -16.32 -1.74 -3.73
C ALA A 359 -16.62 -2.05 -2.25
N ILE A 360 -15.58 -2.05 -1.39
CA ILE A 360 -15.76 -2.24 0.06
C ILE A 360 -16.62 -1.11 0.65
N TYR A 361 -16.33 0.14 0.32
CA TYR A 361 -17.14 1.26 0.78
C TYR A 361 -18.58 1.17 0.29
N LEU A 362 -18.79 0.92 -1.01
CA LEU A 362 -20.14 0.81 -1.55
C LEU A 362 -20.92 -0.33 -0.89
N SER A 363 -20.28 -1.48 -0.67
CA SER A 363 -20.89 -2.59 0.05
C SER A 363 -21.29 -2.24 1.47
N GLY A 364 -20.39 -1.59 2.24
CA GLY A 364 -20.68 -1.19 3.62
C GLY A 364 -21.71 -0.06 3.72
N TRP A 365 -21.79 0.82 2.71
CA TRP A 365 -22.81 1.88 2.68
C TRP A 365 -24.20 1.40 2.34
N GLU A 366 -24.30 0.36 1.50
CA GLU A 366 -25.57 -0.21 1.04
C GLU A 366 -25.94 -1.50 1.75
N GLU A 367 -25.09 -1.99 2.68
CA GLU A 367 -25.28 -3.22 3.46
C GLU A 367 -25.61 -4.43 2.60
N ARG A 368 -24.99 -4.51 1.41
CA ARG A 368 -25.20 -5.60 0.46
C ARG A 368 -23.91 -6.06 -0.22
N LYS A 369 -23.93 -7.25 -0.76
CA LYS A 369 -22.86 -7.76 -1.62
C LYS A 369 -22.85 -7.00 -2.96
N VAL A 370 -21.66 -6.56 -3.38
CA VAL A 370 -21.44 -5.84 -4.66
C VAL A 370 -20.37 -6.54 -5.51
N SER A 371 -20.42 -6.34 -6.82
CA SER A 371 -19.38 -6.80 -7.76
C SER A 371 -18.14 -5.90 -7.69
N VAL A 372 -17.00 -6.43 -8.09
CA VAL A 372 -15.72 -5.68 -8.18
C VAL A 372 -15.26 -5.75 -9.64
N PRO A 373 -14.99 -4.61 -10.29
CA PRO A 373 -15.17 -3.23 -9.80
C PRO A 373 -16.66 -2.83 -9.71
N VAL A 374 -16.92 -1.75 -8.96
CA VAL A 374 -18.23 -1.10 -8.93
C VAL A 374 -18.31 0.00 -10.00
N GLU A 375 -19.53 0.40 -10.36
CA GLU A 375 -19.75 1.57 -11.20
C GLU A 375 -19.27 2.84 -10.45
N SER A 376 -18.34 3.59 -11.05
CA SER A 376 -17.71 4.77 -10.44
C SER A 376 -18.74 5.78 -9.94
N LYS A 377 -19.79 6.02 -10.72
CA LYS A 377 -20.87 6.95 -10.37
C LYS A 377 -21.55 6.59 -9.04
N GLN A 378 -21.82 5.29 -8.79
CA GLN A 378 -22.46 4.84 -7.53
C GLN A 378 -21.56 5.14 -6.33
N TYR A 379 -20.26 4.86 -6.45
CA TYR A 379 -19.29 5.17 -5.41
C TYR A 379 -19.20 6.68 -5.14
N GLU A 380 -19.11 7.49 -6.19
CA GLU A 380 -18.98 8.96 -6.07
C GLU A 380 -20.23 9.60 -5.47
N GLU A 381 -21.42 9.16 -5.86
CA GLU A 381 -22.68 9.59 -5.24
C GLU A 381 -22.73 9.23 -3.75
N GLY A 382 -22.32 8.01 -3.40
CA GLY A 382 -22.22 7.56 -2.02
C GLY A 382 -21.22 8.39 -1.18
N LEU A 383 -20.05 8.69 -1.73
CA LEU A 383 -19.04 9.53 -1.07
C LEU A 383 -19.54 10.96 -0.88
N ARG A 384 -20.15 11.55 -1.92
CA ARG A 384 -20.72 12.92 -1.87
C ARG A 384 -21.80 13.04 -0.79
N ALA A 385 -22.70 12.06 -0.70
CA ALA A 385 -23.73 12.04 0.32
C ALA A 385 -23.14 12.07 1.75
N ARG A 386 -22.00 11.41 1.98
CA ARG A 386 -21.32 11.39 3.29
C ARG A 386 -20.58 12.70 3.59
N GLN A 387 -19.98 13.29 2.58
CA GLN A 387 -19.38 14.63 2.68
C GLN A 387 -20.44 15.70 3.00
N GLU A 388 -21.61 15.63 2.36
CA GLU A 388 -22.73 16.53 2.67
C GLU A 388 -23.28 16.31 4.09
N MET A 389 -23.37 15.06 4.54
CA MET A 389 -23.79 14.74 5.91
C MET A 389 -22.80 15.29 6.94
N GLU A 390 -21.50 15.14 6.69
CA GLU A 390 -20.45 15.68 7.56
C GLU A 390 -20.49 17.21 7.64
N ASN A 391 -20.69 17.91 6.52
CA ASN A 391 -20.79 19.37 6.47
C ASN A 391 -22.02 19.95 7.19
N ARG A 392 -23.04 19.13 7.48
CA ARG A 392 -24.24 19.53 8.23
C ARG A 392 -24.09 19.35 9.74
N ARG A 393 -23.06 18.62 10.21
CA ARG A 393 -22.76 18.39 11.63
C ARG A 393 -21.87 19.51 12.21
#